data_1907754d31163c02859335251e71fe51
#
_entry.id   1907754d31163c02859335251e71fe51
#
_cell.length_a   1.000
_cell.length_b   1.000
_cell.length_c   1.000
_cell.angle_alpha   90.00
_cell.angle_beta   90.00
_cell.angle_gamma   90.00
#
_symmetry.space_group_name_H-M   'P 1'
#
loop_
_entity.id
_entity.type
_entity.pdbx_description
1 polymer ?
#
loop_
_entity_poly.entity_id
_entity_poly.type
_entity_poly.pdbx_seq_one_letter_code
_entity_poly.pdbx_strand_id
1 'polypeptide(L)'
;MRGGACPRRATYCEPGANVTRRSFLTLACSVLMLSACGFQLRGQQDYAFKRLYVTGGSPAAVARLTRMVQGGSDTVVVNSPANADATLQLTQGRGVSTLTLSSLGVVQEYQLNLSMTYTLTGKDGTVLIPSSVIALNRAMTYSDQFSQAKAAESDILFADMENDAIDQLIRRLGVVRSLNPAPGQGVPAVAPRAPLPPPPL
;
A
#
# COMPACT_ATOMS: atom_id res chain seq x y z
N MET A 1 -58.50 -65.26 25.02
CA MET A 1 -59.25 -64.45 24.05
C MET A 1 -58.35 -63.35 23.56
N ARG A 2 -57.78 -63.53 22.51
CA ARG A 2 -57.64 -62.94 21.18
C ARG A 2 -57.77 -61.42 21.21
N GLY A 3 -56.68 -60.72 20.88
CA GLY A 3 -56.63 -59.32 20.57
C GLY A 3 -55.34 -59.02 19.76
N GLY A 4 -55.48 -58.97 18.45
CA GLY A 4 -54.38 -58.80 17.52
C GLY A 4 -53.89 -57.37 17.49
N ALA A 5 -52.59 -57.20 17.49
CA ALA A 5 -51.91 -55.95 17.25
C ALA A 5 -51.56 -55.81 15.75
N CYS A 6 -52.07 -54.76 15.08
CA CYS A 6 -51.67 -54.34 13.76
C CYS A 6 -50.41 -53.46 13.83
N PRO A 7 -49.37 -53.71 13.06
CA PRO A 7 -48.24 -52.83 13.01
C PRO A 7 -48.53 -51.67 12.03
N ARG A 8 -48.45 -50.43 12.53
CA ARG A 8 -48.45 -49.21 11.71
C ARG A 8 -47.13 -49.11 10.91
N ARG A 9 -47.20 -49.24 9.59
CA ARG A 9 -46.11 -48.87 8.67
C ARG A 9 -45.94 -47.37 8.69
N ALA A 10 -44.74 -46.94 9.05
CA ALA A 10 -44.31 -45.61 8.85
C ALA A 10 -43.98 -45.38 7.34
N THR A 11 -44.83 -44.63 6.69
CA THR A 11 -44.57 -44.12 5.34
C THR A 11 -43.52 -43.01 5.43
N TYR A 12 -42.31 -43.33 5.00
CA TYR A 12 -41.27 -42.31 4.75
C TYR A 12 -41.70 -41.55 3.48
N CYS A 13 -42.06 -40.25 3.64
CA CYS A 13 -42.15 -39.33 2.53
C CYS A 13 -40.74 -39.02 2.02
N GLU A 14 -40.40 -39.52 0.87
CA GLU A 14 -39.21 -39.09 0.15
C GLU A 14 -39.39 -37.61 -0.28
N PRO A 15 -38.47 -36.71 0.09
CA PRO A 15 -38.50 -35.33 -0.43
C PRO A 15 -38.11 -35.38 -1.91
N GLY A 16 -39.04 -35.00 -2.75
CA GLY A 16 -38.93 -35.07 -4.21
C GLY A 16 -37.68 -34.39 -4.78
N ALA A 17 -37.12 -35.05 -5.77
CA ALA A 17 -35.92 -34.69 -6.55
C ALA A 17 -35.91 -33.27 -7.19
N ASN A 18 -36.98 -32.51 -7.03
CA ASN A 18 -37.13 -31.16 -7.57
C ASN A 18 -36.50 -30.03 -6.69
N VAL A 19 -36.26 -30.32 -5.39
CA VAL A 19 -35.63 -29.35 -4.47
C VAL A 19 -34.17 -29.23 -4.74
N THR A 20 -33.49 -30.31 -5.07
CA THR A 20 -32.04 -30.30 -5.42
C THR A 20 -31.74 -29.52 -6.67
N ARG A 21 -32.56 -29.60 -7.70
CA ARG A 21 -32.36 -28.90 -8.97
C ARG A 21 -32.53 -27.39 -8.83
N ARG A 22 -33.49 -26.93 -8.05
CA ARG A 22 -33.70 -25.51 -7.72
C ARG A 22 -32.60 -24.96 -6.85
N SER A 23 -32.14 -25.73 -5.85
CA SER A 23 -31.01 -25.33 -4.99
C SER A 23 -29.68 -25.24 -5.75
N PHE A 24 -29.44 -26.12 -6.73
CA PHE A 24 -28.28 -26.04 -7.61
C PHE A 24 -28.33 -24.81 -8.51
N LEU A 25 -29.47 -24.44 -9.06
CA LEU A 25 -29.64 -23.25 -9.90
C LEU A 25 -29.45 -21.94 -9.08
N THR A 26 -29.96 -21.89 -7.86
CA THR A 26 -29.76 -20.74 -6.97
C THR A 26 -28.29 -20.59 -6.53
N LEU A 27 -27.63 -21.72 -6.24
CA LEU A 27 -26.19 -21.72 -5.90
C LEU A 27 -25.33 -21.28 -7.10
N ALA A 28 -25.63 -21.77 -8.32
CA ALA A 28 -24.92 -21.37 -9.53
C ALA A 28 -25.13 -19.89 -9.87
N CYS A 29 -26.35 -19.36 -9.71
CA CYS A 29 -26.61 -17.92 -9.87
C CYS A 29 -25.87 -17.07 -8.83
N SER A 30 -25.77 -17.52 -7.59
CA SER A 30 -25.02 -16.80 -6.53
C SER A 30 -23.52 -16.73 -6.83
N VAL A 31 -22.92 -17.80 -7.34
CA VAL A 31 -21.51 -17.85 -7.74
C VAL A 31 -21.25 -16.93 -8.93
N LEU A 32 -22.17 -16.89 -9.92
CA LEU A 32 -22.06 -15.98 -11.08
C LEU A 32 -22.20 -14.51 -10.68
N MET A 33 -23.06 -14.19 -9.71
CA MET A 33 -23.20 -12.82 -9.20
C MET A 33 -21.97 -12.35 -8.41
N LEU A 34 -21.27 -13.24 -7.70
CA LEU A 34 -20.01 -12.90 -7.00
C LEU A 34 -18.87 -12.64 -7.98
N SER A 35 -18.85 -13.31 -9.13
CA SER A 35 -17.85 -13.07 -10.18
C SER A 35 -18.04 -11.72 -10.89
N ALA A 36 -19.25 -11.19 -10.93
CA ALA A 36 -19.56 -9.91 -11.56
C ALA A 36 -19.08 -8.70 -10.76
N CYS A 37 -18.73 -8.86 -9.46
CA CYS A 37 -18.19 -7.79 -8.64
C CYS A 37 -16.73 -7.39 -8.98
N GLY A 38 -16.11 -7.99 -10.01
CA GLY A 38 -14.80 -7.58 -10.52
C GLY A 38 -13.69 -7.58 -9.46
N PHE A 39 -13.73 -8.50 -8.49
CA PHE A 39 -12.67 -8.67 -7.51
C PHE A 39 -11.44 -9.23 -8.22
N GLN A 40 -10.73 -8.36 -8.95
CA GLN A 40 -9.39 -8.70 -9.42
C GLN A 40 -8.45 -8.65 -8.23
N LEU A 41 -7.92 -9.81 -7.85
CA LEU A 41 -6.68 -9.84 -7.07
C LEU A 41 -5.72 -8.86 -7.73
N ARG A 42 -5.10 -7.98 -6.94
CA ARG A 42 -4.10 -7.02 -7.40
C ARG A 42 -3.10 -7.78 -8.28
N GLY A 43 -3.26 -7.65 -9.60
CA GLY A 43 -2.47 -8.41 -10.58
C GLY A 43 -0.98 -8.08 -10.41
N GLN A 44 -0.12 -8.97 -10.88
CA GLN A 44 1.32 -8.72 -10.97
C GLN A 44 1.55 -7.36 -11.61
N GLN A 45 2.37 -6.54 -10.94
CA GLN A 45 2.75 -5.24 -11.45
C GLN A 45 3.86 -5.46 -12.48
N ASP A 46 3.63 -5.11 -13.73
CA ASP A 46 4.65 -5.23 -14.77
C ASP A 46 5.45 -3.93 -14.85
N TYR A 47 6.70 -3.96 -14.37
CA TYR A 47 7.62 -2.84 -14.47
C TYR A 47 8.40 -2.92 -15.79
N ALA A 48 8.77 -1.77 -16.34
CA ALA A 48 9.60 -1.70 -17.55
C ALA A 48 11.01 -2.28 -17.35
N PHE A 49 11.47 -2.43 -16.10
CA PHE A 49 12.77 -2.97 -15.71
C PHE A 49 12.60 -4.32 -14.99
N LYS A 50 13.52 -5.25 -15.21
CA LYS A 50 13.53 -6.56 -14.54
C LYS A 50 14.52 -6.62 -13.37
N ARG A 51 15.53 -5.74 -13.37
CA ARG A 51 16.55 -5.67 -12.31
C ARG A 51 16.64 -4.25 -11.80
N LEU A 52 16.29 -4.06 -10.52
CA LEU A 52 16.30 -2.78 -9.84
C LEU A 52 17.44 -2.73 -8.83
N TYR A 53 18.29 -1.71 -8.91
CA TYR A 53 19.23 -1.39 -7.85
C TYR A 53 18.65 -0.25 -7.00
N VAL A 54 18.69 -0.40 -5.67
CA VAL A 54 18.21 0.62 -4.72
C VAL A 54 19.37 1.16 -3.92
N THR A 55 19.52 2.46 -3.88
CA THR A 55 20.55 3.14 -3.08
C THR A 55 19.92 4.20 -2.19
N GLY A 56 20.47 4.36 -0.97
CA GLY A 56 19.93 5.26 0.04
C GLY A 56 18.66 4.73 0.72
N GLY A 57 17.98 5.60 1.45
CA GLY A 57 16.82 5.23 2.27
C GLY A 57 17.19 4.53 3.58
N SER A 58 16.19 4.31 4.44
CA SER A 58 16.37 3.51 5.66
C SER A 58 16.45 2.01 5.32
N PRO A 59 17.16 1.20 6.12
CA PRO A 59 17.17 -0.26 5.91
C PRO A 59 15.75 -0.88 5.93
N ALA A 60 14.85 -0.36 6.76
CA ALA A 60 13.48 -0.81 6.85
C ALA A 60 12.69 -0.50 5.56
N ALA A 61 12.83 0.72 5.02
CA ALA A 61 12.22 1.13 3.77
C ALA A 61 12.71 0.29 2.59
N VAL A 62 14.02 0.08 2.48
CA VAL A 62 14.62 -0.74 1.42
C VAL A 62 14.14 -2.19 1.52
N ALA A 63 14.11 -2.77 2.72
CA ALA A 63 13.62 -4.12 2.93
C ALA A 63 12.12 -4.27 2.58
N ARG A 64 11.28 -3.29 2.96
CA ARG A 64 9.87 -3.27 2.56
C ARG A 64 9.69 -3.14 1.05
N LEU A 65 10.38 -2.17 0.43
CA LEU A 65 10.35 -1.98 -1.02
C LEU A 65 10.74 -3.27 -1.75
N THR A 66 11.83 -3.91 -1.33
CA THR A 66 12.30 -5.17 -1.91
C THR A 66 11.23 -6.25 -1.84
N ARG A 67 10.63 -6.47 -0.66
CA ARG A 67 9.56 -7.47 -0.50
C ARG A 67 8.36 -7.18 -1.39
N MET A 68 7.95 -5.91 -1.50
CA MET A 68 6.77 -5.54 -2.28
C MET A 68 7.01 -5.63 -3.79
N VAL A 69 8.21 -5.24 -4.26
CA VAL A 69 8.58 -5.35 -5.67
C VAL A 69 8.71 -6.81 -6.07
N GLN A 70 9.45 -7.62 -5.32
CA GLN A 70 9.67 -9.05 -5.64
C GLN A 70 8.41 -9.90 -5.42
N GLY A 71 7.57 -9.56 -4.43
CA GLY A 71 6.31 -10.27 -4.16
C GLY A 71 5.18 -9.91 -5.12
N GLY A 72 5.26 -8.77 -5.78
CA GLY A 72 4.21 -8.25 -6.67
C GLY A 72 4.59 -8.20 -8.16
N SER A 73 5.79 -8.62 -8.55
CA SER A 73 6.28 -8.56 -9.92
C SER A 73 7.42 -9.57 -10.19
N ASP A 74 7.79 -9.71 -11.46
CA ASP A 74 8.97 -10.49 -11.88
C ASP A 74 10.28 -9.71 -11.74
N THR A 75 10.25 -8.52 -11.11
CA THR A 75 11.43 -7.69 -10.93
C THR A 75 12.24 -8.15 -9.72
N VAL A 76 13.56 -8.27 -9.90
CA VAL A 76 14.50 -8.65 -8.85
C VAL A 76 15.29 -7.41 -8.40
N VAL A 77 15.40 -7.22 -7.08
CA VAL A 77 16.29 -6.20 -6.51
C VAL A 77 17.70 -6.75 -6.44
N VAL A 78 18.64 -6.06 -7.07
CA VAL A 78 20.05 -6.46 -7.17
C VAL A 78 20.94 -5.60 -6.26
N ASN A 79 22.07 -6.18 -5.83
CA ASN A 79 23.00 -5.54 -4.91
C ASN A 79 24.11 -4.71 -5.61
N SER A 80 24.13 -4.70 -6.95
CA SER A 80 25.13 -3.97 -7.71
C SER A 80 24.50 -3.17 -8.84
N PRO A 81 24.88 -1.89 -9.01
CA PRO A 81 24.36 -1.06 -10.09
C PRO A 81 24.76 -1.58 -11.48
N ALA A 82 25.90 -2.31 -11.59
CA ALA A 82 26.36 -2.87 -12.86
C ALA A 82 25.38 -3.89 -13.45
N ASN A 83 24.65 -4.60 -12.57
CA ASN A 83 23.69 -5.64 -12.96
C ASN A 83 22.25 -5.13 -13.05
N ALA A 84 22.03 -3.85 -12.80
CA ALA A 84 20.70 -3.24 -12.81
C ALA A 84 20.31 -2.75 -14.20
N ASP A 85 19.01 -2.80 -14.49
CA ASP A 85 18.39 -2.14 -15.65
C ASP A 85 17.97 -0.71 -15.29
N ALA A 86 17.65 -0.49 -14.00
CA ALA A 86 17.35 0.83 -13.45
C ALA A 86 17.89 0.98 -12.03
N THR A 87 18.25 2.22 -11.67
CA THR A 87 18.74 2.60 -10.34
C THR A 87 17.76 3.55 -9.69
N LEU A 88 17.26 3.17 -8.52
CA LEU A 88 16.40 3.98 -7.66
C LEU A 88 17.23 4.59 -6.54
N GLN A 89 17.33 5.91 -6.53
CA GLN A 89 17.95 6.66 -5.44
C GLN A 89 16.86 7.17 -4.50
N LEU A 90 17.04 6.93 -3.19
CA LEU A 90 16.14 7.35 -2.13
C LEU A 90 16.86 8.23 -1.13
N THR A 91 16.19 9.29 -0.69
CA THR A 91 16.62 10.12 0.45
C THR A 91 15.42 10.38 1.34
N GLN A 92 15.58 10.19 2.65
CA GLN A 92 14.52 10.37 3.63
C GLN A 92 14.88 11.47 4.60
N GLY A 93 13.88 12.28 4.97
CA GLY A 93 13.95 13.27 6.04
C GLY A 93 12.79 13.09 7.01
N ARG A 94 13.08 13.15 8.30
CA ARG A 94 12.07 13.18 9.38
C ARG A 94 12.19 14.49 10.13
N GLY A 95 11.05 15.07 10.51
CA GLY A 95 11.00 16.29 11.28
C GLY A 95 9.82 16.30 12.23
N VAL A 96 9.96 17.02 13.32
CA VAL A 96 8.89 17.27 14.29
C VAL A 96 8.77 18.78 14.45
N SER A 97 7.57 19.31 14.35
CA SER A 97 7.26 20.72 14.59
C SER A 97 6.09 20.86 15.54
N THR A 98 6.09 21.93 16.31
CA THR A 98 4.96 22.22 17.21
C THR A 98 3.74 22.62 16.36
N LEU A 99 2.62 21.93 16.58
CA LEU A 99 1.37 22.20 15.91
C LEU A 99 0.46 23.12 16.75
N THR A 100 0.31 22.80 18.03
CA THR A 100 -0.58 23.53 18.93
C THR A 100 0.09 23.78 20.29
N LEU A 101 -0.12 24.99 20.79
CA LEU A 101 0.26 25.41 22.15
C LEU A 101 -1.00 25.69 23.00
N SER A 102 -0.91 25.44 24.30
CA SER A 102 -1.91 25.91 25.25
C SER A 102 -1.84 27.43 25.44
N SER A 103 -2.82 28.02 26.13
CA SER A 103 -2.81 29.44 26.51
C SER A 103 -1.61 29.82 27.40
N LEU A 104 -0.95 28.82 28.02
CA LEU A 104 0.23 28.99 28.85
C LEU A 104 1.55 28.73 28.08
N GLY A 105 1.48 28.53 26.75
CA GLY A 105 2.64 28.28 25.92
C GLY A 105 3.21 26.85 26.00
N VAL A 106 2.47 25.91 26.63
CA VAL A 106 2.89 24.50 26.70
C VAL A 106 2.43 23.78 25.44
N VAL A 107 3.31 22.95 24.87
CA VAL A 107 3.00 22.14 23.66
C VAL A 107 1.90 21.14 23.98
N GLN A 108 0.85 21.13 23.16
CA GLN A 108 -0.25 20.18 23.23
C GLN A 108 -0.21 19.16 22.08
N GLU A 109 0.27 19.59 20.90
CA GLU A 109 0.36 18.73 19.74
C GLU A 109 1.63 18.99 18.96
N TYR A 110 2.22 17.91 18.46
CA TYR A 110 3.28 17.93 17.47
C TYR A 110 2.76 17.53 16.09
N GLN A 111 3.35 18.10 15.07
CA GLN A 111 3.24 17.62 13.71
C GLN A 111 4.49 16.85 13.36
N LEU A 112 4.32 15.57 13.04
CA LEU A 112 5.35 14.71 12.49
C LEU A 112 5.38 14.89 10.98
N ASN A 113 6.56 15.11 10.42
CA ASN A 113 6.76 15.32 9.00
C ASN A 113 7.74 14.27 8.48
N LEU A 114 7.37 13.57 7.40
CA LEU A 114 8.23 12.66 6.67
C LEU A 114 8.32 13.13 5.23
N SER A 115 9.53 13.27 4.71
CA SER A 115 9.80 13.51 3.29
C SER A 115 10.61 12.36 2.72
N MET A 116 10.21 11.85 1.56
CA MET A 116 10.95 10.86 0.80
C MET A 116 11.17 11.39 -0.60
N THR A 117 12.43 11.75 -0.90
CA THR A 117 12.84 12.16 -2.24
C THR A 117 13.35 10.94 -2.99
N TYR A 118 12.94 10.78 -4.23
CA TYR A 118 13.35 9.67 -5.07
C TYR A 118 13.60 10.10 -6.51
N THR A 119 14.52 9.38 -7.16
CA THR A 119 14.86 9.54 -8.57
C THR A 119 15.06 8.15 -9.15
N LEU A 120 14.53 7.88 -10.35
CA LEU A 120 14.76 6.63 -11.07
C LEU A 120 15.52 6.92 -12.36
N THR A 121 16.66 6.26 -12.52
CA THR A 121 17.51 6.38 -13.73
C THR A 121 17.68 5.00 -14.38
N GLY A 122 17.66 4.95 -15.70
CA GLY A 122 18.01 3.78 -16.49
C GLY A 122 19.51 3.49 -16.45
N LYS A 123 19.90 2.32 -16.94
CA LYS A 123 21.30 1.87 -17.00
C LYS A 123 22.19 2.81 -17.83
N ASP A 124 21.64 3.44 -18.85
CA ASP A 124 22.30 4.41 -19.74
C ASP A 124 22.33 5.83 -19.19
N GLY A 125 21.84 6.05 -17.95
CA GLY A 125 21.73 7.36 -17.32
C GLY A 125 20.46 8.14 -17.70
N THR A 126 19.57 7.57 -18.52
CA THR A 126 18.29 8.19 -18.85
C THR A 126 17.45 8.38 -17.59
N VAL A 127 16.94 9.58 -17.35
CA VAL A 127 16.07 9.88 -16.22
C VAL A 127 14.67 9.37 -16.54
N LEU A 128 14.25 8.28 -15.87
CA LEU A 128 12.92 7.68 -16.04
C LEU A 128 11.88 8.36 -15.16
N ILE A 129 12.25 8.68 -13.92
CA ILE A 129 11.46 9.53 -13.02
C ILE A 129 12.40 10.62 -12.50
N PRO A 130 12.12 11.88 -12.78
CA PRO A 130 12.91 12.99 -12.25
C PRO A 130 12.76 13.09 -10.74
N SER A 131 13.67 13.84 -10.10
CA SER A 131 13.62 14.04 -8.66
C SER A 131 12.24 14.46 -8.21
N SER A 132 11.64 13.63 -7.41
CA SER A 132 10.25 13.76 -6.94
C SER A 132 10.18 13.55 -5.44
N VAL A 133 9.21 14.18 -4.79
CA VAL A 133 9.07 14.14 -3.33
C VAL A 133 7.70 13.59 -2.96
N ILE A 134 7.70 12.64 -2.02
CA ILE A 134 6.53 12.22 -1.26
C ILE A 134 6.65 12.86 0.12
N ALA A 135 5.71 13.74 0.45
CA ALA A 135 5.65 14.40 1.74
C ALA A 135 4.40 13.97 2.49
N LEU A 136 4.59 13.48 3.71
CA LEU A 136 3.53 13.03 4.60
C LEU A 136 3.64 13.78 5.92
N ASN A 137 2.50 14.03 6.55
CA ASN A 137 2.45 14.60 7.89
C ASN A 137 1.36 13.92 8.72
N ARG A 138 1.57 13.87 10.04
CA ARG A 138 0.58 13.39 11.02
C ARG A 138 0.65 14.23 12.29
N ALA A 139 -0.50 14.56 12.85
CA ALA A 139 -0.58 15.19 14.16
C ALA A 139 -0.49 14.13 15.25
N MET A 140 0.17 14.48 16.35
CA MET A 140 0.30 13.64 17.55
C MET A 140 0.09 14.51 18.78
N THR A 141 -0.84 14.13 19.64
CA THR A 141 -1.01 14.80 20.95
C THR A 141 0.22 14.57 21.82
N TYR A 142 0.61 15.57 22.60
CA TYR A 142 1.76 15.50 23.48
C TYR A 142 1.38 15.79 24.94
N SER A 143 2.08 15.16 25.86
CA SER A 143 2.00 15.42 27.30
C SER A 143 3.34 15.11 27.94
N ASP A 144 3.87 16.04 28.70
CA ASP A 144 5.14 15.88 29.42
C ASP A 144 5.12 14.72 30.42
N GLN A 145 3.94 14.42 31.01
CA GLN A 145 3.76 13.31 31.94
C GLN A 145 4.01 11.94 31.33
N PHE A 146 3.82 11.81 30.00
CA PHE A 146 3.93 10.56 29.27
C PHE A 146 4.99 10.64 28.15
N SER A 147 6.02 11.45 28.34
CA SER A 147 7.02 11.75 27.30
C SER A 147 7.65 10.49 26.68
N GLN A 148 7.96 9.46 27.48
CA GLN A 148 8.51 8.19 26.97
C GLN A 148 7.51 7.41 26.12
N ALA A 149 6.25 7.32 26.55
CA ALA A 149 5.20 6.68 25.78
C ALA A 149 4.94 7.44 24.47
N LYS A 150 5.01 8.79 24.51
CA LYS A 150 4.86 9.65 23.33
C LYS A 150 6.04 9.52 22.36
N ALA A 151 7.24 9.29 22.85
CA ALA A 151 8.38 8.98 21.98
C ALA A 151 8.17 7.65 21.22
N ALA A 152 7.74 6.61 21.93
CA ALA A 152 7.43 5.32 21.29
C ALA A 152 6.27 5.42 20.28
N GLU A 153 5.22 6.20 20.61
CA GLU A 153 4.12 6.49 19.68
C GLU A 153 4.60 7.20 18.40
N SER A 154 5.49 8.19 18.55
CA SER A 154 6.12 8.91 17.44
C SER A 154 6.87 7.96 16.51
N ASP A 155 7.65 7.01 17.06
CA ASP A 155 8.40 6.03 16.26
C ASP A 155 7.46 5.12 15.47
N ILE A 156 6.35 4.68 16.06
CA ILE A 156 5.32 3.88 15.39
C ILE A 156 4.69 4.69 14.24
N LEU A 157 4.32 5.94 14.50
CA LEU A 157 3.73 6.83 13.48
C LEU A 157 4.69 7.08 12.32
N PHE A 158 5.98 7.30 12.60
CA PHE A 158 6.98 7.43 11.54
C PHE A 158 7.15 6.15 10.72
N ALA A 159 7.12 4.98 11.36
CA ALA A 159 7.17 3.70 10.65
C ALA A 159 5.95 3.51 9.73
N ASP A 160 4.76 3.89 10.18
CA ASP A 160 3.54 3.85 9.37
C ASP A 160 3.60 4.84 8.20
N MET A 161 4.07 6.06 8.44
CA MET A 161 4.27 7.05 7.38
C MET A 161 5.29 6.57 6.34
N GLU A 162 6.37 5.92 6.78
CA GLU A 162 7.36 5.31 5.88
C GLU A 162 6.75 4.19 5.02
N ASN A 163 5.89 3.37 5.62
CA ASN A 163 5.13 2.35 4.89
C ASN A 163 4.22 2.98 3.83
N ASP A 164 3.47 4.03 4.18
CA ASP A 164 2.61 4.76 3.25
C ASP A 164 3.42 5.41 2.11
N ALA A 165 4.61 5.94 2.41
CA ALA A 165 5.50 6.52 1.41
C ALA A 165 6.00 5.47 0.41
N ILE A 166 6.40 4.27 0.89
CA ILE A 166 6.81 3.16 0.02
C ILE A 166 5.66 2.70 -0.86
N ASP A 167 4.44 2.61 -0.33
CA ASP A 167 3.27 2.22 -1.11
C ASP A 167 2.95 3.23 -2.22
N GLN A 168 3.16 4.53 -1.97
CA GLN A 168 3.06 5.56 -2.99
C GLN A 168 4.18 5.46 -4.03
N LEU A 169 5.41 5.21 -3.58
CA LEU A 169 6.57 5.04 -4.47
C LEU A 169 6.35 3.87 -5.44
N ILE A 170 5.89 2.72 -4.96
CA ILE A 170 5.61 1.53 -5.77
C ILE A 170 4.59 1.84 -6.89
N ARG A 171 3.53 2.59 -6.55
CA ARG A 171 2.57 3.04 -7.57
C ARG A 171 3.22 3.94 -8.63
N ARG A 172 4.17 4.78 -8.23
CA ARG A 172 4.91 5.66 -9.14
C ARG A 172 5.87 4.88 -10.05
N LEU A 173 6.56 3.89 -9.51
CA LEU A 173 7.41 3.00 -10.30
C LEU A 173 6.59 2.26 -11.39
N GLY A 174 5.36 1.86 -11.10
CA GLY A 174 4.46 1.20 -12.04
C GLY A 174 3.96 2.09 -13.19
N VAL A 175 4.15 3.41 -13.12
CA VAL A 175 3.79 4.33 -14.23
C VAL A 175 4.85 4.31 -15.33
N VAL A 176 6.09 3.92 -15.03
CA VAL A 176 7.17 3.82 -16.02
C VAL A 176 6.87 2.68 -16.98
N ARG A 177 6.64 3.01 -18.25
CA ARG A 177 6.26 2.05 -19.29
C ARG A 177 7.42 1.62 -20.18
N SER A 178 8.52 2.41 -20.22
CA SER A 178 9.68 2.17 -21.07
C SER A 178 10.95 2.64 -20.39
N LEU A 179 12.05 1.94 -20.64
CA LEU A 179 13.40 2.37 -20.24
C LEU A 179 13.94 3.49 -21.14
N ASN A 180 13.39 3.64 -22.35
CA ASN A 180 13.74 4.68 -23.30
C ASN A 180 12.50 5.48 -23.69
N PRO A 181 11.99 6.36 -22.81
CA PRO A 181 10.83 7.18 -23.12
C PRO A 181 11.18 8.17 -24.25
N ALA A 182 10.26 8.34 -25.19
CA ALA A 182 10.40 9.39 -26.20
C ALA A 182 10.35 10.78 -25.54
N PRO A 183 10.94 11.82 -26.16
CA PRO A 183 10.88 13.17 -25.61
C PRO A 183 9.43 13.59 -25.31
N GLY A 184 9.17 14.03 -24.08
CA GLY A 184 7.82 14.40 -23.61
C GLY A 184 6.95 13.24 -23.06
N GLN A 185 7.40 11.99 -23.10
CA GLN A 185 6.70 10.82 -22.54
C GLN A 185 7.23 10.38 -21.16
N GLY A 186 8.17 11.12 -20.58
CA GLY A 186 8.68 10.85 -19.24
C GLY A 186 7.60 11.04 -18.17
N VAL A 187 7.77 10.35 -17.03
CA VAL A 187 6.90 10.54 -15.87
C VAL A 187 7.14 11.94 -15.30
N PRO A 188 6.11 12.78 -15.10
CA PRO A 188 6.30 14.12 -14.56
C PRO A 188 6.81 14.07 -13.11
N ALA A 189 7.66 15.04 -12.74
CA ALA A 189 8.09 15.24 -11.35
C ALA A 189 6.88 15.56 -10.46
N VAL A 190 6.93 15.06 -9.22
CA VAL A 190 5.95 15.39 -8.19
C VAL A 190 6.60 16.28 -7.16
N ALA A 191 6.21 17.54 -7.14
CA ALA A 191 6.58 18.47 -6.09
C ALA A 191 5.68 18.32 -4.86
N PRO A 192 6.15 18.66 -3.65
CA PRO A 192 5.30 18.78 -2.49
C PRO A 192 4.14 19.75 -2.77
N ARG A 193 2.95 19.44 -2.28
CA ARG A 193 1.83 20.40 -2.34
C ARG A 193 2.20 21.64 -1.54
N ALA A 194 2.02 22.81 -2.12
CA ALA A 194 2.20 24.07 -1.38
C ALA A 194 1.34 24.07 -0.12
N PRO A 195 1.83 24.63 1.02
CA PRO A 195 1.02 24.83 2.21
C PRO A 195 -0.26 25.59 1.86
N LEU A 196 -1.37 25.20 2.47
CA LEU A 196 -2.60 25.94 2.33
C LEU A 196 -2.40 27.35 2.91
N PRO A 197 -2.95 28.40 2.27
CA PRO A 197 -2.91 29.75 2.86
C PRO A 197 -3.57 29.72 4.24
N PRO A 198 -3.07 30.51 5.20
CA PRO A 198 -3.71 30.62 6.52
C PRO A 198 -5.17 31.03 6.35
N PRO A 199 -6.07 30.56 7.23
CA PRO A 199 -7.47 30.98 7.21
C PRO A 199 -7.54 32.50 7.37
N PRO A 200 -8.50 33.18 6.73
CA PRO A 200 -8.71 34.59 6.93
C PRO A 200 -9.02 34.88 8.42
N LEU A 201 -8.39 35.90 8.98
CA LEU A 201 -8.58 36.36 10.35
C LEU A 201 -9.99 36.96 10.52
#